data_a2c61cf69b0c27101b8e48f28b966397
#
_entry.id   a2c61cf69b0c27101b8e48f28b966397
#
_cell.length_a   1.000
_cell.length_b   1.000
_cell.length_c   1.000
_cell.angle_alpha   90.00
_cell.angle_beta   90.00
_cell.angle_gamma   90.00
#
_symmetry.space_group_name_H-M   'P 1'
#
loop_
_entity.id
_entity.type
_entity.pdbx_description
1 polymer ?
#
loop_
_entity_poly.entity_id
_entity_poly.type
_entity_poly.pdbx_seq_one_letter_code
_entity_poly.pdbx_strand_id
1 'polypeptide(L)'
;NSVISNGEDCQIYATSSVNSKICSSGKNTNLTSDEDFNQMIVNGADNSVAINNTDFNKLLVFGINANVACNGKNHYIHTFDSANISGNMEYSNINCDGNFAKIAIGGSYNEVNVEKKFPIIASCGRCNTINNKGEKARIVSCGSSDIINSKGKESVVVNVSYEGCASAKVGSWITLAEYDRSNHFAPKCVKTEYVDGKRIKGNTLYTLVNGEFVEKK
;
A
#
# COMPACT_ATOMS: atom_id res chain seq x y z
N ASN A 1 -4.70 22.71 18.49
CA ASN A 1 -3.50 23.47 18.11
C ASN A 1 -3.36 23.48 16.58
N SER A 2 -2.72 24.52 16.02
CA SER A 2 -2.39 24.58 14.59
C SER A 2 -0.96 25.08 14.40
N VAL A 3 -0.25 24.41 13.49
CA VAL A 3 1.11 24.77 13.10
C VAL A 3 1.10 24.99 11.58
N ILE A 4 1.62 26.13 11.14
CA ILE A 4 1.78 26.44 9.71
C ILE A 4 3.23 26.82 9.47
N SER A 5 3.88 26.14 8.52
CA SER A 5 5.24 26.43 8.10
C SER A 5 5.29 26.59 6.59
N ASN A 6 5.89 27.67 6.11
CA ASN A 6 6.02 27.98 4.67
C ASN A 6 7.49 28.09 4.22
N GLY A 7 8.45 27.69 5.06
CA GLY A 7 9.88 27.77 4.78
C GLY A 7 10.42 26.51 4.10
N GLU A 8 11.56 26.65 3.39
CA GLU A 8 12.38 25.51 2.97
C GLU A 8 13.15 24.93 4.16
N ASP A 9 13.51 23.66 4.11
CA ASP A 9 14.32 22.96 5.11
C ASP A 9 13.74 23.01 6.54
N CYS A 10 12.42 23.09 6.67
CA CYS A 10 11.75 23.18 7.96
C CYS A 10 11.70 21.84 8.69
N GLN A 11 11.84 21.89 10.01
CA GLN A 11 11.60 20.77 10.89
C GLN A 11 10.39 21.05 11.78
N ILE A 12 9.41 20.19 11.74
CA ILE A 12 8.16 20.32 12.49
C ILE A 12 7.99 19.08 13.37
N TYR A 13 7.92 19.29 14.67
CA TYR A 13 7.66 18.24 15.65
C TYR A 13 6.30 18.46 16.30
N ALA A 14 5.36 17.54 16.06
CA ALA A 14 4.07 17.54 16.73
C ALA A 14 4.09 16.52 17.87
N THR A 15 4.69 16.95 18.98
CA THR A 15 4.76 16.19 20.23
C THR A 15 3.82 16.80 21.25
N SER A 16 3.15 15.99 22.05
CA SER A 16 2.21 16.43 23.10
C SER A 16 1.02 17.26 22.59
N SER A 17 0.58 17.03 21.35
CA SER A 17 -0.42 17.86 20.65
C SER A 17 -1.50 17.03 19.95
N VAL A 18 -2.33 16.35 20.72
CA VAL A 18 -3.49 15.60 20.17
C VAL A 18 -4.46 16.55 19.43
N ASN A 19 -5.08 16.10 18.35
CA ASN A 19 -6.01 16.86 17.52
C ASN A 19 -5.41 18.14 16.90
N SER A 20 -4.17 18.10 16.50
CA SER A 20 -3.51 19.24 15.88
C SER A 20 -3.74 19.26 14.37
N LYS A 21 -3.75 20.48 13.82
CA LYS A 21 -3.70 20.73 12.37
C LYS A 21 -2.31 21.22 12.02
N ILE A 22 -1.62 20.48 11.15
CA ILE A 22 -0.26 20.81 10.75
C ILE A 22 -0.24 21.01 9.25
N CYS A 23 0.22 22.15 8.80
CA CYS A 23 0.33 22.49 7.40
C CYS A 23 1.76 22.93 7.09
N SER A 24 2.39 22.25 6.13
CA SER A 24 3.70 22.64 5.62
C SER A 24 3.64 22.84 4.11
N SER A 25 4.19 23.92 3.61
CA SER A 25 4.24 24.22 2.17
C SER A 25 5.65 24.56 1.68
N GLY A 26 6.66 23.96 2.30
CA GLY A 26 8.06 24.14 1.93
C GLY A 26 8.65 22.93 1.22
N LYS A 27 9.82 23.11 0.62
CA LYS A 27 10.65 22.03 0.11
C LYS A 27 11.53 21.47 1.25
N ASN A 28 11.88 20.17 1.19
CA ASN A 28 12.70 19.49 2.20
C ASN A 28 12.15 19.59 3.64
N THR A 29 10.85 19.63 3.81
CA THR A 29 10.28 19.68 5.16
C THR A 29 10.30 18.30 5.82
N ASN A 30 10.79 18.24 7.04
CA ASN A 30 10.70 17.06 7.90
C ASN A 30 9.60 17.28 8.95
N LEU A 31 8.57 16.46 8.89
CA LEU A 31 7.46 16.49 9.84
C LEU A 31 7.44 15.18 10.63
N THR A 32 7.45 15.29 11.95
CA THR A 32 7.30 14.14 12.85
C THR A 32 6.07 14.32 13.73
N SER A 33 5.24 13.30 13.85
CA SER A 33 4.09 13.27 14.74
C SER A 33 4.12 12.01 15.60
N ASP A 34 4.09 12.20 16.92
CA ASP A 34 4.06 11.14 17.92
C ASP A 34 2.72 11.12 18.69
N GLU A 35 1.67 11.77 18.14
CA GLU A 35 0.38 11.95 18.81
C GLU A 35 -0.79 11.59 17.90
N ASP A 36 -1.90 11.22 18.52
CA ASP A 36 -3.11 10.76 17.85
C ASP A 36 -3.96 11.87 17.24
N PHE A 37 -4.84 11.50 16.31
CA PHE A 37 -5.88 12.36 15.72
C PHE A 37 -5.36 13.60 14.99
N ASN A 38 -4.11 13.65 14.58
CA ASN A 38 -3.59 14.82 13.88
C ASN A 38 -4.01 14.85 12.41
N GLN A 39 -4.24 16.05 11.90
CA GLN A 39 -4.46 16.32 10.48
C GLN A 39 -3.24 17.04 9.92
N MET A 40 -2.58 16.40 8.96
CA MET A 40 -1.34 16.88 8.38
C MET A 40 -1.51 17.12 6.89
N ILE A 41 -1.11 18.28 6.44
CA ILE A 41 -1.06 18.63 5.01
C ILE A 41 0.38 19.02 4.70
N VAL A 42 0.99 18.31 3.77
CA VAL A 42 2.36 18.57 3.34
C VAL A 42 2.34 18.85 1.85
N ASN A 43 2.80 20.03 1.47
CA ASN A 43 2.90 20.48 0.09
C ASN A 43 4.34 20.88 -0.21
N GLY A 44 4.82 20.58 -1.41
CA GLY A 44 6.20 20.84 -1.82
C GLY A 44 6.99 19.56 -2.09
N ALA A 45 8.18 19.69 -2.66
CA ALA A 45 9.00 18.57 -3.06
C ALA A 45 9.90 18.04 -1.93
N ASP A 46 10.27 16.76 -2.05
CA ASP A 46 11.30 16.11 -1.25
C ASP A 46 11.01 16.12 0.28
N ASN A 47 9.75 16.11 0.65
CA ASN A 47 9.34 16.14 2.06
C ASN A 47 9.40 14.76 2.71
N SER A 48 9.71 14.74 3.99
CA SER A 48 9.70 13.54 4.83
C SER A 48 8.67 13.68 5.95
N VAL A 49 7.82 12.67 6.09
CA VAL A 49 6.80 12.62 7.15
C VAL A 49 6.97 11.33 7.93
N ALA A 50 7.11 11.44 9.25
CA ALA A 50 7.14 10.30 10.16
C ALA A 50 5.95 10.37 11.13
N ILE A 51 5.17 9.31 11.18
CA ILE A 51 4.06 9.11 12.13
C ILE A 51 4.41 7.88 12.95
N ASN A 52 4.70 8.07 14.23
CA ASN A 52 5.29 7.04 15.08
C ASN A 52 4.27 6.49 16.10
N ASN A 53 3.88 5.22 15.95
CA ASN A 53 3.07 4.47 16.93
C ASN A 53 1.83 5.21 17.45
N THR A 54 1.14 5.90 16.58
CA THR A 54 -0.03 6.73 16.90
C THR A 54 -1.24 6.23 16.12
N ASP A 55 -2.41 6.72 16.48
CA ASP A 55 -3.66 6.26 15.87
C ASP A 55 -4.47 7.42 15.25
N PHE A 56 -5.32 7.09 14.28
CA PHE A 56 -6.30 8.00 13.67
C PHE A 56 -5.72 9.27 13.02
N ASN A 57 -4.51 9.23 12.51
CA ASN A 57 -3.95 10.39 11.81
C ASN A 57 -4.44 10.47 10.35
N LYS A 58 -4.65 11.69 9.87
CA LYS A 58 -4.93 11.98 8.47
C LYS A 58 -3.77 12.75 7.86
N LEU A 59 -3.17 12.20 6.82
CA LEU A 59 -2.07 12.78 6.08
C LEU A 59 -2.44 13.01 4.62
N LEU A 60 -2.30 14.23 4.14
CA LEU A 60 -2.42 14.61 2.73
C LEU A 60 -1.08 15.14 2.24
N VAL A 61 -0.56 14.56 1.16
CA VAL A 61 0.73 14.93 0.57
C VAL A 61 0.55 15.35 -0.87
N PHE A 62 0.84 16.60 -1.18
CA PHE A 62 0.72 17.23 -2.51
C PHE A 62 2.08 17.48 -3.17
N GLY A 63 3.11 16.78 -2.80
CA GLY A 63 4.45 17.02 -3.29
C GLY A 63 5.07 15.83 -3.96
N ILE A 64 5.99 16.08 -4.89
CA ILE A 64 6.78 15.04 -5.53
C ILE A 64 7.88 14.52 -4.61
N ASN A 65 8.24 13.24 -4.77
CA ASN A 65 9.30 12.55 -4.02
C ASN A 65 9.11 12.55 -2.49
N ALA A 66 7.87 12.58 -2.03
CA ALA A 66 7.62 12.53 -0.59
C ALA A 66 7.98 11.15 -0.02
N ASN A 67 8.58 11.16 1.17
CA ASN A 67 8.83 9.95 1.95
C ASN A 67 7.91 9.95 3.17
N VAL A 68 7.09 8.91 3.29
CA VAL A 68 6.14 8.75 4.39
C VAL A 68 6.45 7.48 5.15
N ALA A 69 6.83 7.59 6.40
CA ALA A 69 6.96 6.49 7.33
C ALA A 69 5.81 6.56 8.35
N CYS A 70 4.97 5.53 8.42
CA CYS A 70 3.78 5.55 9.25
C CYS A 70 3.61 4.23 10.01
N ASN A 71 3.50 4.31 11.33
CA ASN A 71 3.24 3.17 12.19
C ASN A 71 2.05 3.47 13.10
N GLY A 72 1.21 2.45 13.40
CA GLY A 72 0.04 2.61 14.24
C GLY A 72 -1.24 2.13 13.56
N LYS A 73 -2.39 2.69 13.93
CA LYS A 73 -3.69 2.19 13.48
C LYS A 73 -4.60 3.29 12.94
N ASN A 74 -5.53 2.87 12.08
CA ASN A 74 -6.61 3.73 11.60
C ASN A 74 -6.13 5.01 10.90
N HIS A 75 -5.01 4.92 10.18
CA HIS A 75 -4.49 6.08 9.45
C HIS A 75 -5.18 6.23 8.09
N TYR A 76 -5.34 7.47 7.67
CA TYR A 76 -5.70 7.82 6.30
C TYR A 76 -4.56 8.58 5.65
N ILE A 77 -3.93 7.99 4.65
CA ILE A 77 -2.80 8.58 3.91
C ILE A 77 -3.22 8.77 2.46
N HIS A 78 -3.08 9.98 1.94
CA HIS A 78 -3.32 10.26 0.54
C HIS A 78 -2.17 11.06 -0.06
N THR A 79 -1.53 10.49 -1.07
CA THR A 79 -0.46 11.14 -1.83
C THR A 79 -0.94 11.41 -3.25
N PHE A 80 -0.75 12.62 -3.74
CA PHE A 80 -1.23 13.06 -5.05
C PHE A 80 -0.16 12.97 -6.14
N ASP A 81 1.11 12.82 -5.77
CA ASP A 81 2.25 12.64 -6.65
C ASP A 81 3.08 11.41 -6.27
N SER A 82 4.24 11.22 -6.92
CA SER A 82 5.14 10.12 -6.62
C SER A 82 5.57 10.15 -5.14
N ALA A 83 5.35 9.07 -4.44
CA ALA A 83 5.70 8.96 -3.04
C ALA A 83 6.27 7.59 -2.70
N ASN A 84 7.13 7.56 -1.69
CA ASN A 84 7.57 6.35 -1.02
C ASN A 84 6.81 6.26 0.31
N ILE A 85 6.01 5.21 0.50
CA ILE A 85 5.24 5.00 1.72
C ILE A 85 5.69 3.69 2.35
N SER A 86 6.03 3.74 3.63
CA SER A 86 6.44 2.56 4.38
C SER A 86 5.89 2.58 5.81
N GLY A 87 5.71 1.39 6.38
CA GLY A 87 5.35 1.29 7.78
C GLY A 87 4.61 0.03 8.16
N ASN A 88 4.41 -0.12 9.46
CA ASN A 88 3.63 -1.20 10.05
C ASN A 88 2.32 -0.63 10.58
N MET A 89 1.26 -0.82 9.80
CA MET A 89 -0.04 -0.20 10.06
C MET A 89 -1.15 -1.25 10.23
N GLU A 90 -2.17 -0.91 11.00
CA GLU A 90 -3.38 -1.71 11.08
C GLU A 90 -4.61 -0.87 10.74
N TYR A 91 -5.59 -1.44 10.06
CA TYR A 91 -6.86 -0.80 9.69
C TYR A 91 -6.68 0.54 8.97
N SER A 92 -5.62 0.69 8.20
CA SER A 92 -5.26 1.95 7.56
C SER A 92 -5.62 1.96 6.07
N ASN A 93 -5.95 3.15 5.56
CA ASN A 93 -6.26 3.38 4.16
C ASN A 93 -5.19 4.26 3.51
N ILE A 94 -4.59 3.75 2.44
CA ILE A 94 -3.49 4.38 1.72
C ILE A 94 -3.91 4.60 0.27
N ASN A 95 -3.99 5.85 -0.16
CA ASN A 95 -4.34 6.24 -1.52
C ASN A 95 -3.17 6.93 -2.21
N CYS A 96 -2.80 6.46 -3.40
CA CYS A 96 -1.70 7.01 -4.17
C CYS A 96 -2.17 7.35 -5.59
N ASP A 97 -2.20 8.63 -5.92
CA ASP A 97 -2.59 9.14 -7.23
C ASP A 97 -1.39 9.52 -8.12
N GLY A 98 -0.16 9.26 -7.66
CA GLY A 98 1.06 9.55 -8.38
C GLY A 98 1.61 8.39 -9.19
N ASN A 99 2.37 8.71 -10.26
CA ASN A 99 3.18 7.70 -10.95
C ASN A 99 4.38 7.27 -10.10
N PHE A 100 4.88 6.06 -10.33
CA PHE A 100 6.08 5.52 -9.66
C PHE A 100 5.95 5.42 -8.14
N ALA A 101 4.75 5.34 -7.59
CA ALA A 101 4.56 5.13 -6.16
C ALA A 101 5.27 3.87 -5.68
N LYS A 102 5.97 3.95 -4.55
CA LYS A 102 6.60 2.80 -3.90
C LYS A 102 5.98 2.65 -2.52
N ILE A 103 5.35 1.50 -2.29
CA ILE A 103 4.59 1.25 -1.07
C ILE A 103 5.10 -0.05 -0.46
N ALA A 104 5.56 0.01 0.78
CA ALA A 104 5.97 -1.16 1.55
C ALA A 104 5.25 -1.15 2.90
N ILE A 105 4.27 -2.02 3.08
CA ILE A 105 3.47 -2.08 4.29
C ILE A 105 3.57 -3.43 5.00
N GLY A 106 3.68 -3.37 6.31
CA GLY A 106 3.40 -4.46 7.24
C GLY A 106 2.06 -4.27 7.94
N GLY A 107 1.72 -5.22 8.83
CA GLY A 107 0.52 -5.14 9.65
C GLY A 107 -0.74 -5.69 8.97
N SER A 108 -1.90 -5.36 9.50
CA SER A 108 -3.11 -6.09 9.14
C SER A 108 -4.28 -5.19 8.79
N TYR A 109 -5.18 -5.71 7.94
CA TYR A 109 -6.42 -5.05 7.56
C TYR A 109 -6.22 -3.68 6.90
N ASN A 110 -5.12 -3.51 6.18
CA ASN A 110 -4.86 -2.28 5.45
C ASN A 110 -5.44 -2.34 4.04
N GLU A 111 -5.87 -1.20 3.55
CA GLU A 111 -6.31 -1.02 2.17
C GLU A 111 -5.36 -0.07 1.43
N VAL A 112 -4.80 -0.55 0.31
CA VAL A 112 -3.91 0.22 -0.56
C VAL A 112 -4.59 0.44 -1.90
N ASN A 113 -4.80 1.68 -2.28
CA ASN A 113 -5.40 2.08 -3.54
C ASN A 113 -4.39 2.87 -4.39
N VAL A 114 -4.10 2.41 -5.60
CA VAL A 114 -3.15 3.05 -6.51
C VAL A 114 -3.78 3.29 -7.87
N GLU A 115 -3.72 4.52 -8.35
CA GLU A 115 -4.41 4.95 -9.57
C GLU A 115 -3.49 5.05 -10.80
N LYS A 116 -2.21 5.38 -10.64
CA LYS A 116 -1.31 5.75 -11.74
C LYS A 116 -0.26 4.68 -12.05
N LYS A 117 0.56 4.95 -13.09
CA LYS A 117 1.47 3.98 -13.71
C LYS A 117 2.72 3.67 -12.88
N PHE A 118 3.26 2.49 -13.12
CA PHE A 118 4.53 1.99 -12.61
C PHE A 118 4.63 1.87 -11.07
N PRO A 119 3.57 1.54 -10.35
CA PRO A 119 3.71 1.35 -8.91
C PRO A 119 4.53 0.09 -8.58
N ILE A 120 5.23 0.15 -7.45
CA ILE A 120 5.87 -0.98 -6.80
C ILE A 120 5.24 -1.12 -5.43
N ILE A 121 4.58 -2.24 -5.17
CA ILE A 121 3.85 -2.46 -3.93
C ILE A 121 4.32 -3.76 -3.29
N ALA A 122 4.74 -3.70 -2.05
CA ALA A 122 5.02 -4.85 -1.20
C ALA A 122 4.14 -4.80 0.04
N SER A 123 3.48 -5.90 0.33
CA SER A 123 2.65 -6.07 1.53
C SER A 123 3.05 -7.33 2.26
N CYS A 124 3.16 -7.25 3.58
CA CYS A 124 3.39 -8.40 4.43
C CYS A 124 2.55 -8.25 5.70
N GLY A 125 1.70 -9.25 5.99
CA GLY A 125 0.84 -9.16 7.17
C GLY A 125 -0.40 -10.00 7.03
N ARG A 126 -1.55 -9.46 7.38
CA ARG A 126 -2.78 -10.24 7.36
C ARG A 126 -3.98 -9.44 6.85
N CYS A 127 -4.76 -10.06 5.98
CA CYS A 127 -6.01 -9.49 5.46
C CYS A 127 -5.84 -8.09 4.82
N ASN A 128 -4.69 -7.84 4.18
CA ASN A 128 -4.49 -6.60 3.46
C ASN A 128 -5.14 -6.69 2.07
N THR A 129 -5.70 -5.59 1.62
CA THR A 129 -6.29 -5.45 0.29
C THR A 129 -5.52 -4.45 -0.54
N ILE A 130 -5.06 -4.87 -1.73
CA ILE A 130 -4.36 -4.01 -2.68
C ILE A 130 -5.23 -3.85 -3.92
N ASN A 131 -5.66 -2.63 -4.19
CA ASN A 131 -6.43 -2.23 -5.36
C ASN A 131 -5.55 -1.38 -6.28
N ASN A 132 -5.10 -1.94 -7.38
CA ASN A 132 -4.27 -1.23 -8.35
C ASN A 132 -5.02 -0.99 -9.65
N LYS A 133 -5.09 0.25 -10.10
CA LYS A 133 -5.56 0.64 -11.44
C LYS A 133 -4.39 1.03 -12.36
N GLY A 134 -3.22 1.25 -11.79
CA GLY A 134 -2.01 1.64 -12.51
C GLY A 134 -1.46 0.56 -13.42
N GLU A 135 -1.06 0.94 -14.63
CA GLU A 135 -0.42 0.03 -15.58
C GLU A 135 1.03 -0.26 -15.19
N LYS A 136 1.54 -1.43 -15.62
CA LYS A 136 2.93 -1.86 -15.41
C LYS A 136 3.31 -1.93 -13.93
N ALA A 137 2.35 -2.34 -13.11
CA ALA A 137 2.56 -2.51 -11.68
C ALA A 137 3.40 -3.74 -11.37
N ARG A 138 4.19 -3.65 -10.32
CA ARG A 138 4.87 -4.78 -9.68
C ARG A 138 4.35 -4.90 -8.26
N ILE A 139 3.59 -5.95 -7.98
CA ILE A 139 2.89 -6.13 -6.72
C ILE A 139 3.28 -7.46 -6.12
N VAL A 140 3.73 -7.45 -4.88
CA VAL A 140 4.05 -8.64 -4.11
C VAL A 140 3.32 -8.60 -2.78
N SER A 141 2.66 -9.70 -2.41
CA SER A 141 2.10 -9.90 -1.08
C SER A 141 2.55 -11.22 -0.50
N CYS A 142 2.96 -11.18 0.77
CA CYS A 142 3.34 -12.36 1.54
C CYS A 142 2.77 -12.22 2.96
N GLY A 143 1.96 -13.18 3.37
CA GLY A 143 1.32 -13.09 4.68
C GLY A 143 0.16 -14.06 4.78
N SER A 144 -1.00 -13.58 5.17
CA SER A 144 -2.20 -14.41 5.30
C SER A 144 -3.46 -13.69 4.83
N SER A 145 -4.23 -14.35 3.99
CA SER A 145 -5.54 -13.89 3.51
C SER A 145 -5.53 -12.53 2.80
N ASP A 146 -4.42 -12.20 2.15
CA ASP A 146 -4.30 -10.95 1.39
C ASP A 146 -5.01 -11.04 0.03
N ILE A 147 -5.55 -9.92 -0.40
CA ILE A 147 -6.27 -9.78 -1.67
C ILE A 147 -5.58 -8.77 -2.56
N ILE A 148 -5.28 -9.15 -3.81
CA ILE A 148 -4.74 -8.24 -4.82
C ILE A 148 -5.71 -8.12 -5.99
N ASN A 149 -6.19 -6.93 -6.24
CA ASN A 149 -7.03 -6.57 -7.39
C ASN A 149 -6.25 -5.63 -8.33
N SER A 150 -5.64 -6.16 -9.39
CA SER A 150 -4.90 -5.35 -10.35
C SER A 150 -5.67 -5.16 -11.66
N LYS A 151 -6.20 -3.96 -11.87
CA LYS A 151 -6.95 -3.58 -13.09
C LYS A 151 -6.07 -2.89 -14.14
N GLY A 152 -4.80 -2.63 -13.83
CA GLY A 152 -3.83 -2.08 -14.78
C GLY A 152 -3.29 -3.15 -15.71
N LYS A 153 -2.97 -2.76 -16.95
CA LYS A 153 -2.35 -3.65 -17.94
C LYS A 153 -0.88 -3.93 -17.63
N GLU A 154 -0.35 -5.01 -18.20
CA GLU A 154 1.08 -5.34 -18.20
C GLU A 154 1.68 -5.40 -16.78
N SER A 155 0.89 -5.87 -15.82
CA SER A 155 1.28 -5.95 -14.42
C SER A 155 1.81 -7.34 -14.06
N VAL A 156 2.72 -7.39 -13.09
CA VAL A 156 3.17 -8.63 -12.46
C VAL A 156 2.64 -8.64 -11.03
N VAL A 157 1.80 -9.62 -10.74
CA VAL A 157 1.11 -9.78 -9.46
C VAL A 157 1.55 -11.08 -8.81
N VAL A 158 2.16 -11.00 -7.65
CA VAL A 158 2.62 -12.14 -6.86
C VAL A 158 1.92 -12.12 -5.52
N ASN A 159 1.01 -13.05 -5.29
CA ASN A 159 0.39 -13.25 -3.99
C ASN A 159 0.73 -14.64 -3.46
N VAL A 160 1.74 -14.69 -2.62
CA VAL A 160 2.18 -15.91 -1.94
C VAL A 160 1.70 -15.96 -0.48
N SER A 161 0.67 -15.21 -0.17
CA SER A 161 0.01 -15.26 1.14
C SER A 161 -0.70 -16.60 1.35
N TYR A 162 -0.70 -17.09 2.58
CA TYR A 162 -1.57 -18.19 2.96
C TYR A 162 -3.03 -17.80 2.75
N GLU A 163 -3.81 -18.62 2.03
CA GLU A 163 -5.18 -18.31 1.58
C GLU A 163 -5.29 -17.01 0.75
N GLY A 164 -4.21 -16.57 0.15
CA GLY A 164 -4.17 -15.39 -0.70
C GLY A 164 -4.98 -15.57 -2.00
N CYS A 165 -5.47 -14.46 -2.53
CA CYS A 165 -6.10 -14.44 -3.83
C CYS A 165 -5.72 -13.20 -4.64
N ALA A 166 -5.73 -13.33 -5.96
CA ALA A 166 -5.38 -12.24 -6.84
C ALA A 166 -6.20 -12.21 -8.12
N SER A 167 -6.41 -11.02 -8.64
CA SER A 167 -6.92 -10.77 -9.98
C SER A 167 -5.99 -9.84 -10.75
N ALA A 168 -5.93 -10.01 -12.07
CA ALA A 168 -5.22 -9.07 -12.92
C ALA A 168 -5.94 -8.89 -14.26
N LYS A 169 -5.57 -7.85 -14.99
CA LYS A 169 -6.09 -7.59 -16.33
C LYS A 169 -5.41 -8.47 -17.36
N VAL A 170 -6.11 -8.76 -18.47
CA VAL A 170 -5.52 -9.45 -19.63
C VAL A 170 -4.22 -8.78 -20.06
N GLY A 171 -3.19 -9.59 -20.32
CA GLY A 171 -1.83 -9.12 -20.62
C GLY A 171 -0.92 -8.98 -19.41
N SER A 172 -1.35 -9.47 -18.25
CA SER A 172 -0.61 -9.47 -16.99
C SER A 172 -0.23 -10.89 -16.56
N TRP A 173 0.61 -11.01 -15.53
CA TRP A 173 0.98 -12.27 -14.92
C TRP A 173 0.50 -12.35 -13.48
N ILE A 174 0.05 -13.52 -13.05
CA ILE A 174 -0.35 -13.80 -11.66
C ILE A 174 0.43 -15.00 -11.14
N THR A 175 1.03 -14.86 -9.97
CA THR A 175 1.63 -15.95 -9.19
C THR A 175 0.83 -16.14 -7.92
N LEU A 176 0.45 -17.39 -7.62
CA LEU A 176 -0.25 -17.78 -6.39
C LEU A 176 0.48 -18.95 -5.72
N ALA A 177 0.28 -19.07 -4.42
CA ALA A 177 0.80 -20.18 -3.61
C ALA A 177 -0.32 -20.94 -2.93
N GLU A 178 -0.14 -22.26 -2.81
CA GLU A 178 -0.97 -23.18 -2.02
C GLU A 178 -0.12 -23.74 -0.87
N TYR A 179 -0.71 -23.85 0.31
CA TYR A 179 -0.03 -24.31 1.52
C TYR A 179 -0.70 -25.54 2.11
N ASP A 180 0.10 -26.39 2.73
CA ASP A 180 -0.38 -27.55 3.48
C ASP A 180 -0.68 -27.18 4.93
N ARG A 181 -1.96 -27.20 5.30
CA ARG A 181 -2.43 -26.91 6.67
C ARG A 181 -1.94 -27.94 7.67
N SER A 182 -1.78 -29.20 7.24
CA SER A 182 -1.38 -30.29 8.13
C SER A 182 0.12 -30.32 8.43
N ASN A 183 0.91 -29.62 7.62
CA ASN A 183 2.36 -29.55 7.72
C ASN A 183 2.87 -28.13 7.97
N HIS A 184 2.47 -27.54 9.09
CA HIS A 184 2.93 -26.22 9.55
C HIS A 184 2.90 -25.12 8.48
N PHE A 185 1.89 -25.13 7.60
CA PHE A 185 1.75 -24.22 6.49
C PHE A 185 2.94 -24.26 5.50
N ALA A 186 3.53 -25.42 5.29
CA ALA A 186 4.56 -25.58 4.28
C ALA A 186 3.98 -25.27 2.89
N PRO A 187 4.72 -24.58 2.00
CA PRO A 187 4.29 -24.34 0.64
C PRO A 187 4.18 -25.67 -0.12
N LYS A 188 2.99 -25.96 -0.62
CA LYS A 188 2.68 -27.16 -1.39
C LYS A 188 2.90 -26.97 -2.88
N CYS A 189 2.51 -25.80 -3.37
CA CYS A 189 2.63 -25.45 -4.78
C CYS A 189 2.73 -23.92 -4.93
N VAL A 190 3.56 -23.48 -5.87
CA VAL A 190 3.57 -22.10 -6.36
C VAL A 190 3.43 -22.16 -7.87
N LYS A 191 2.46 -21.46 -8.41
CA LYS A 191 2.18 -21.47 -9.84
C LYS A 191 2.01 -20.06 -10.39
N THR A 192 2.58 -19.83 -11.56
CA THR A 192 2.46 -18.57 -12.30
C THR A 192 1.69 -18.79 -13.59
N GLU A 193 0.73 -17.91 -13.86
CA GLU A 193 -0.09 -17.97 -15.06
C GLU A 193 -0.18 -16.61 -15.76
N TYR A 194 -0.22 -16.65 -17.09
CA TYR A 194 -0.50 -15.49 -17.91
C TYR A 194 -2.01 -15.30 -18.03
N VAL A 195 -2.49 -14.08 -17.82
CA VAL A 195 -3.90 -13.73 -17.97
C VAL A 195 -4.20 -13.52 -19.44
N ASP A 196 -4.63 -14.60 -20.11
CA ASP A 196 -4.86 -14.65 -21.55
C ASP A 196 -6.29 -14.24 -21.96
N GLY A 197 -7.17 -14.08 -20.97
CA GLY A 197 -8.59 -13.76 -21.19
C GLY A 197 -9.45 -14.95 -21.58
N LYS A 198 -8.88 -16.16 -21.68
CA LYS A 198 -9.55 -17.41 -22.05
C LYS A 198 -9.56 -18.41 -20.89
N ARG A 199 -8.40 -19.03 -20.62
CA ARG A 199 -8.21 -19.95 -19.50
C ARG A 199 -8.11 -19.20 -18.17
N ILE A 200 -7.33 -18.13 -18.14
CA ILE A 200 -7.27 -17.20 -17.03
C ILE A 200 -7.94 -15.89 -17.45
N LYS A 201 -9.15 -15.69 -16.95
CA LYS A 201 -9.99 -14.53 -17.28
C LYS A 201 -9.44 -13.25 -16.65
N GLY A 202 -9.52 -12.14 -17.36
CA GLY A 202 -9.15 -10.83 -16.82
C GLY A 202 -10.12 -10.34 -15.75
N ASN A 203 -9.59 -9.65 -14.73
CA ASN A 203 -10.33 -9.08 -13.61
C ASN A 203 -11.16 -10.11 -12.79
N THR A 204 -10.81 -11.37 -12.90
CA THR A 204 -11.41 -12.46 -12.12
C THR A 204 -10.48 -12.82 -10.98
N LEU A 205 -11.02 -12.94 -9.79
CA LEU A 205 -10.25 -13.29 -8.60
C LEU A 205 -9.96 -14.79 -8.56
N TYR A 206 -8.69 -15.15 -8.42
CA TYR A 206 -8.24 -16.54 -8.35
C TYR A 206 -7.54 -16.85 -7.02
N THR A 207 -7.64 -18.09 -6.62
CA THR A 207 -6.81 -18.74 -5.60
C THR A 207 -6.21 -20.02 -6.16
N LEU A 208 -5.20 -20.58 -5.52
CA LEU A 208 -4.58 -21.84 -5.93
C LEU A 208 -5.14 -22.98 -5.09
N VAL A 209 -5.69 -24.02 -5.74
CA VAL A 209 -6.24 -25.22 -5.09
C VAL A 209 -5.80 -26.44 -5.87
N ASN A 210 -5.15 -27.39 -5.22
CA ASN A 210 -4.57 -28.60 -5.84
C ASN A 210 -3.68 -28.28 -7.06
N GLY A 211 -2.91 -27.20 -6.99
CA GLY A 211 -2.04 -26.74 -8.05
C GLY A 211 -2.76 -26.10 -9.25
N GLU A 212 -4.05 -25.81 -9.16
CA GLU A 212 -4.81 -25.17 -10.23
C GLU A 212 -5.42 -23.84 -9.79
N PHE A 213 -5.46 -22.88 -10.73
CA PHE A 213 -6.14 -21.60 -10.53
C PHE A 213 -7.65 -21.81 -10.51
N VAL A 214 -8.28 -21.51 -9.38
CA VAL A 214 -9.73 -21.64 -9.18
C VAL A 214 -10.33 -20.26 -8.95
N GLU A 215 -11.42 -19.97 -9.68
CA GLU A 215 -12.17 -18.71 -9.50
C GLU A 215 -12.77 -18.63 -8.09
N LYS A 216 -12.47 -17.55 -7.38
CA LYS A 216 -13.04 -17.27 -6.06
C LYS A 216 -14.31 -16.44 -6.23
N LYS A 217 -15.41 -16.98 -5.74
CA LYS A 217 -16.74 -16.32 -5.75
C LYS A 217 -16.87 -15.34 -4.59
#